data_e7db944e79c9c1d9a7bf65a69bc8476d
#
_entry.id   e7db944e79c9c1d9a7bf65a69bc8476d
#
_cell.length_a   1.000
_cell.length_b   1.000
_cell.length_c   1.000
_cell.angle_alpha   90.00
_cell.angle_beta   90.00
_cell.angle_gamma   90.00
#
_symmetry.space_group_name_H-M   'P 1'
#
loop_
_entity.id
_entity.type
_entity.pdbx_description
1 polymer ?
#
loop_
_entity_poly.entity_id
_entity_poly.type
_entity_poly.pdbx_seq_one_letter_code
_entity_poly.pdbx_strand_id
1 'polypeptide(L)'
;QLPAYKEGVEQVVRGANFISVEDPSFIGDYVPDFKALYAPMLYRSFDEYVKLTQSDLVADMRAKAEEQGIKILALHYIYGFRNLITQKVIKTPADLKGMKIRTPGSKSYIDTLSAMGAVATPLPWGETLSAVQQGVVDGLEGSEFTNIGTKVYEGPTKNVANTRHILGTCGVYISTKVWSEIPEKYQAIIQDEFSKGEHHMVELLKSQHGGVVKELESHGVKFNEVDGEAFRDALKPLYVEQEGMTPGVFQAIFTALDAMR
;
A
#
# COMPACT_ATOMS: atom_id res chain seq x y z
N GLN A 1 -18.20 17.25 3.27
CA GLN A 1 -17.73 15.95 3.73
C GLN A 1 -16.69 15.44 2.74
N LEU A 2 -15.53 14.94 3.22
CA LEU A 2 -14.54 14.33 2.34
C LEU A 2 -15.10 12.99 1.80
N PRO A 3 -14.70 12.59 0.55
CA PRO A 3 -15.10 11.30 0.01
C PRO A 3 -14.59 10.15 0.87
N ALA A 4 -15.28 9.01 0.80
CA ALA A 4 -14.79 7.78 1.41
C ALA A 4 -13.53 7.29 0.68
N TYR A 5 -12.75 6.44 1.37
CA TYR A 5 -11.55 5.84 0.82
C TYR A 5 -11.85 5.07 -0.48
N LYS A 6 -11.10 5.27 -1.53
CA LYS A 6 -11.29 4.90 -2.93
C LYS A 6 -12.14 5.91 -3.75
N GLU A 7 -13.17 6.52 -3.18
CA GLU A 7 -14.00 7.49 -3.90
C GLU A 7 -13.23 8.75 -4.33
N GLY A 8 -12.14 9.07 -3.63
CA GLY A 8 -11.31 10.23 -3.95
C GLY A 8 -10.68 10.14 -5.32
N VAL A 9 -10.13 8.99 -5.71
CA VAL A 9 -9.57 8.78 -7.07
C VAL A 9 -10.67 8.90 -8.12
N GLU A 10 -11.85 8.34 -7.87
CA GLU A 10 -12.99 8.46 -8.79
C GLU A 10 -13.41 9.92 -9.00
N GLN A 11 -13.42 10.72 -7.93
CA GLN A 11 -13.75 12.15 -8.03
C GLN A 11 -12.65 12.94 -8.75
N VAL A 12 -11.37 12.60 -8.55
CA VAL A 12 -10.25 13.17 -9.32
C VAL A 12 -10.47 12.94 -10.82
N VAL A 13 -10.77 11.71 -11.22
CA VAL A 13 -11.07 11.36 -12.63
C VAL A 13 -12.24 12.19 -13.17
N ARG A 14 -13.28 12.42 -12.37
CA ARG A 14 -14.43 13.24 -12.74
C ARG A 14 -14.15 14.75 -12.78
N GLY A 15 -12.95 15.19 -12.44
CA GLY A 15 -12.54 16.60 -12.48
C GLY A 15 -12.91 17.40 -11.22
N ALA A 16 -13.10 16.75 -10.08
CA ALA A 16 -13.38 17.43 -8.82
C ALA A 16 -12.18 18.29 -8.38
N ASN A 17 -12.49 19.47 -7.82
CA ASN A 17 -11.46 20.43 -7.39
C ASN A 17 -10.99 20.13 -5.97
N PHE A 18 -10.15 19.11 -5.82
CA PHE A 18 -9.45 18.77 -4.58
C PHE A 18 -8.24 17.89 -4.87
N ILE A 19 -7.38 17.71 -3.87
CA ILE A 19 -6.25 16.76 -3.89
C ILE A 19 -6.65 15.55 -3.08
N SER A 20 -6.59 14.36 -3.68
CA SER A 20 -6.79 13.07 -3.00
C SER A 20 -5.46 12.51 -2.53
N VAL A 21 -5.47 11.90 -1.32
CA VAL A 21 -4.33 11.15 -0.76
C VAL A 21 -4.83 9.75 -0.46
N GLU A 22 -4.51 8.80 -1.33
CA GLU A 22 -5.02 7.43 -1.26
C GLU A 22 -3.98 6.41 -1.71
N ASP A 23 -4.26 5.14 -1.44
CA ASP A 23 -3.44 4.01 -1.84
C ASP A 23 -3.33 3.93 -3.38
N PRO A 24 -2.11 3.85 -3.93
CA PRO A 24 -1.92 3.84 -5.38
C PRO A 24 -2.48 2.60 -6.09
N SER A 25 -2.81 1.53 -5.37
CA SER A 25 -3.45 0.36 -5.97
C SER A 25 -4.83 0.68 -6.59
N PHE A 26 -5.49 1.76 -6.13
CA PHE A 26 -6.75 2.21 -6.71
C PHE A 26 -6.59 2.80 -8.12
N ILE A 27 -5.39 3.31 -8.47
CA ILE A 27 -5.10 3.74 -9.85
C ILE A 27 -5.09 2.54 -10.79
N GLY A 28 -4.79 1.34 -10.29
CA GLY A 28 -4.82 0.11 -11.07
C GLY A 28 -6.18 -0.20 -11.72
N ASP A 29 -7.27 0.42 -11.29
CA ASP A 29 -8.58 0.31 -11.93
C ASP A 29 -8.66 1.16 -13.22
N TYR A 30 -7.78 2.16 -13.38
CA TYR A 30 -7.68 3.05 -14.55
C TYR A 30 -6.45 2.75 -15.41
N VAL A 31 -5.34 2.41 -14.76
CA VAL A 31 -4.06 2.05 -15.39
C VAL A 31 -3.60 0.71 -14.81
N PRO A 32 -3.94 -0.43 -15.45
CA PRO A 32 -3.69 -1.76 -14.91
C PRO A 32 -2.23 -2.06 -14.54
N ASP A 33 -1.26 -1.42 -15.17
CA ASP A 33 0.17 -1.56 -14.87
C ASP A 33 0.51 -1.22 -13.39
N PHE A 34 -0.26 -0.34 -12.75
CA PHE A 34 -0.09 -0.05 -11.33
C PHE A 34 -0.34 -1.27 -10.42
N LYS A 35 -1.14 -2.26 -10.87
CA LYS A 35 -1.31 -3.51 -10.11
C LYS A 35 -0.02 -4.32 -10.06
N ALA A 36 0.79 -4.28 -11.13
CA ALA A 36 2.10 -4.93 -11.14
C ALA A 36 3.11 -4.18 -10.26
N LEU A 37 3.06 -2.85 -10.23
CA LEU A 37 3.91 -2.01 -9.35
C LEU A 37 3.63 -2.26 -7.86
N TYR A 38 2.41 -2.68 -7.50
CA TYR A 38 1.98 -2.98 -6.13
C TYR A 38 1.78 -4.48 -5.89
N ALA A 39 2.46 -5.32 -6.68
CA ALA A 39 2.45 -6.77 -6.46
C ALA A 39 3.05 -7.13 -5.08
N PRO A 40 2.51 -8.19 -4.42
CA PRO A 40 2.96 -8.55 -3.09
C PRO A 40 4.42 -9.01 -3.06
N MET A 41 5.13 -8.73 -1.97
CA MET A 41 6.55 -9.10 -1.73
C MET A 41 7.53 -8.66 -2.83
N LEU A 42 7.18 -7.62 -3.57
CA LEU A 42 7.97 -7.10 -4.69
C LEU A 42 9.26 -6.40 -4.20
N TYR A 43 9.14 -5.60 -3.14
CA TYR A 43 10.21 -4.75 -2.62
C TYR A 43 10.89 -5.35 -1.39
N ARG A 44 12.21 -5.17 -1.29
CA ARG A 44 13.02 -5.53 -0.10
C ARG A 44 13.30 -4.32 0.79
N SER A 45 13.27 -3.11 0.23
CA SER A 45 13.55 -1.86 0.94
C SER A 45 12.69 -0.70 0.40
N PHE A 46 12.62 0.39 1.16
CA PHE A 46 11.99 1.64 0.70
C PHE A 46 12.76 2.23 -0.48
N ASP A 47 14.09 2.08 -0.48
CA ASP A 47 14.95 2.66 -1.52
C ASP A 47 14.72 1.99 -2.89
N GLU A 48 14.45 0.68 -2.93
CA GLU A 48 14.05 -0.01 -4.17
C GLU A 48 12.77 0.59 -4.76
N TYR A 49 11.77 0.83 -3.92
CA TYR A 49 10.51 1.43 -4.34
C TYR A 49 10.71 2.87 -4.84
N VAL A 50 11.41 3.71 -4.06
CA VAL A 50 11.68 5.10 -4.42
C VAL A 50 12.41 5.18 -5.76
N LYS A 51 13.46 4.39 -5.97
CA LYS A 51 14.20 4.35 -7.24
C LYS A 51 13.32 3.89 -8.40
N LEU A 52 12.54 2.83 -8.20
CA LEU A 52 11.68 2.30 -9.26
C LEU A 52 10.63 3.33 -9.68
N THR A 53 9.99 4.01 -8.74
CA THR A 53 8.96 5.00 -9.05
C THR A 53 9.50 6.29 -9.68
N GLN A 54 10.83 6.48 -9.69
CA GLN A 54 11.54 7.54 -10.41
C GLN A 54 12.06 7.09 -11.78
N SER A 55 11.87 5.82 -12.17
CA SER A 55 12.32 5.30 -13.46
C SER A 55 11.42 5.69 -14.63
N ASP A 56 11.95 5.58 -15.85
CA ASP A 56 11.19 5.80 -17.09
C ASP A 56 9.97 4.88 -17.18
N LEU A 57 10.08 3.63 -16.69
CA LEU A 57 8.96 2.70 -16.66
C LEU A 57 7.75 3.27 -15.90
N VAL A 58 7.98 3.90 -14.76
CA VAL A 58 6.89 4.50 -13.97
C VAL A 58 6.51 5.88 -14.51
N ALA A 59 7.42 6.59 -15.19
CA ALA A 59 7.07 7.80 -15.93
C ALA A 59 6.02 7.51 -17.02
N ASP A 60 6.17 6.41 -17.77
CA ASP A 60 5.18 5.94 -18.75
C ASP A 60 3.84 5.60 -18.10
N MET A 61 3.85 4.94 -16.93
CA MET A 61 2.62 4.67 -16.17
C MET A 61 1.93 5.96 -15.70
N ARG A 62 2.71 6.97 -15.28
CA ARG A 62 2.19 8.30 -14.92
C ARG A 62 1.55 9.00 -16.13
N ALA A 63 2.17 8.92 -17.30
CA ALA A 63 1.61 9.47 -18.53
C ALA A 63 0.26 8.83 -18.88
N LYS A 64 0.14 7.51 -18.77
CA LYS A 64 -1.15 6.81 -18.94
C LYS A 64 -2.19 7.25 -17.90
N ALA A 65 -1.80 7.54 -16.68
CA ALA A 65 -2.72 8.06 -15.67
C ALA A 65 -3.21 9.47 -16.02
N GLU A 66 -2.36 10.31 -16.60
CA GLU A 66 -2.77 11.63 -17.09
C GLU A 66 -3.80 11.53 -18.22
N GLU A 67 -3.68 10.55 -19.11
CA GLU A 67 -4.68 10.27 -20.15
C GLU A 67 -6.05 9.86 -19.55
N GLN A 68 -6.05 9.28 -18.35
CA GLN A 68 -7.26 8.93 -17.59
C GLN A 68 -7.75 10.07 -16.69
N GLY A 69 -7.18 11.26 -16.79
CA GLY A 69 -7.57 12.42 -15.99
C GLY A 69 -6.91 12.52 -14.61
N ILE A 70 -5.89 11.70 -14.32
CA ILE A 70 -5.22 11.61 -13.04
C ILE A 70 -3.80 12.19 -13.14
N LYS A 71 -3.54 13.36 -12.57
CA LYS A 71 -2.19 13.87 -12.35
C LYS A 71 -1.67 13.32 -11.03
N ILE A 72 -0.59 12.55 -11.08
CA ILE A 72 0.08 12.00 -9.90
C ILE A 72 1.14 13.00 -9.44
N LEU A 73 0.94 13.61 -8.28
CA LEU A 73 1.88 14.55 -7.67
C LEU A 73 2.96 13.84 -6.87
N ALA A 74 2.61 12.75 -6.19
CA ALA A 74 3.51 11.97 -5.35
C ALA A 74 3.11 10.48 -5.34
N LEU A 75 4.10 9.59 -5.07
CA LEU A 75 3.90 8.14 -4.88
C LEU A 75 4.61 7.59 -3.63
N HIS A 76 5.45 8.37 -2.96
CA HIS A 76 6.38 7.90 -1.94
C HIS A 76 5.98 8.25 -0.50
N TYR A 77 4.72 8.61 -0.23
CA TYR A 77 4.25 8.74 1.15
C TYR A 77 4.16 7.35 1.79
N ILE A 78 5.35 6.77 2.06
CA ILE A 78 5.50 5.42 2.62
C ILE A 78 5.13 5.45 4.09
N TYR A 79 4.34 4.45 4.56
CA TYR A 79 4.02 4.26 5.98
C TYR A 79 4.43 2.88 6.51
N GLY A 80 5.31 2.19 5.79
CA GLY A 80 5.98 0.96 6.22
C GLY A 80 5.54 -0.28 5.45
N PHE A 81 6.29 -1.38 5.64
CA PHE A 81 5.85 -2.68 5.13
C PHE A 81 4.64 -3.17 5.93
N ARG A 82 3.67 -3.69 5.23
CA ARG A 82 2.46 -4.23 5.85
C ARG A 82 2.68 -5.67 6.28
N ASN A 83 2.30 -5.94 7.51
CA ASN A 83 2.40 -7.20 8.21
C ASN A 83 1.00 -7.69 8.62
N LEU A 84 0.89 -8.95 9.00
CA LEU A 84 -0.36 -9.48 9.58
C LEU A 84 -0.39 -9.14 11.08
N ILE A 85 -1.50 -8.55 11.53
CA ILE A 85 -1.74 -8.16 12.93
C ILE A 85 -2.95 -8.96 13.42
N THR A 86 -2.71 -10.00 14.22
CA THR A 86 -3.68 -11.05 14.48
C THR A 86 -3.78 -11.43 15.96
N GLN A 87 -4.85 -12.14 16.32
CA GLN A 87 -5.02 -12.70 17.67
C GLN A 87 -4.10 -13.92 17.90
N LYS A 88 -3.81 -14.69 16.84
CA LYS A 88 -2.95 -15.88 16.90
C LYS A 88 -1.60 -15.62 16.24
N VAL A 89 -0.59 -16.35 16.64
CA VAL A 89 0.71 -16.34 15.97
C VAL A 89 0.57 -16.98 14.59
N ILE A 90 1.06 -16.29 13.55
CA ILE A 90 1.08 -16.78 12.18
C ILE A 90 2.54 -16.99 11.78
N LYS A 91 2.87 -18.17 11.29
CA LYS A 91 4.21 -18.53 10.80
C LYS A 91 4.20 -18.94 9.33
N THR A 92 3.12 -19.55 8.87
CA THR A 92 2.97 -20.10 7.52
C THR A 92 1.60 -19.74 6.94
N PRO A 93 1.39 -19.84 5.63
CA PRO A 93 0.07 -19.68 5.01
C PRO A 93 -1.01 -20.61 5.60
N ALA A 94 -0.63 -21.80 6.04
CA ALA A 94 -1.56 -22.75 6.64
C ALA A 94 -2.22 -22.24 7.94
N ASP A 95 -1.53 -21.38 8.68
CA ASP A 95 -2.03 -20.77 9.92
C ASP A 95 -3.16 -19.76 9.66
N LEU A 96 -3.27 -19.25 8.43
CA LEU A 96 -4.31 -18.30 8.01
C LEU A 96 -5.62 -18.95 7.59
N LYS A 97 -5.63 -20.27 7.45
CA LYS A 97 -6.81 -20.99 6.94
C LYS A 97 -8.06 -20.70 7.78
N GLY A 98 -9.07 -20.13 7.13
CA GLY A 98 -10.35 -19.78 7.74
C GLY A 98 -10.34 -18.49 8.58
N MET A 99 -9.19 -17.84 8.76
CA MET A 99 -9.12 -16.56 9.47
C MET A 99 -9.62 -15.43 8.59
N LYS A 100 -10.52 -14.63 9.15
CA LYS A 100 -11.02 -13.39 8.52
C LYS A 100 -10.04 -12.28 8.80
N ILE A 101 -9.36 -11.82 7.76
CA ILE A 101 -8.40 -10.71 7.86
C ILE A 101 -8.98 -9.49 7.16
N ARG A 102 -9.14 -8.41 7.91
CA ARG A 102 -9.59 -7.12 7.33
C ARG A 102 -8.58 -6.63 6.31
N THR A 103 -9.08 -6.16 5.18
CA THR A 103 -8.28 -5.53 4.13
C THR A 103 -8.99 -4.30 3.54
N PRO A 104 -8.28 -3.38 2.86
CA PRO A 104 -8.91 -2.38 2.01
C PRO A 104 -9.71 -3.02 0.87
N GLY A 105 -10.65 -2.27 0.30
CA GLY A 105 -11.48 -2.72 -0.83
C GLY A 105 -10.76 -2.76 -2.19
N SER A 106 -9.43 -2.78 -2.22
CA SER A 106 -8.63 -2.93 -3.43
C SER A 106 -8.47 -4.40 -3.79
N LYS A 107 -8.66 -4.72 -5.08
CA LYS A 107 -8.49 -6.08 -5.59
C LYS A 107 -7.10 -6.65 -5.32
N SER A 108 -6.05 -5.84 -5.44
CA SER A 108 -4.67 -6.28 -5.15
C SER A 108 -4.49 -6.79 -3.73
N TYR A 109 -5.10 -6.12 -2.75
CA TYR A 109 -5.06 -6.56 -1.35
C TYR A 109 -5.90 -7.81 -1.10
N ILE A 110 -7.12 -7.84 -1.66
CA ILE A 110 -8.02 -9.00 -1.53
C ILE A 110 -7.36 -10.25 -2.11
N ASP A 111 -6.82 -10.16 -3.32
CA ASP A 111 -6.14 -11.28 -4.00
C ASP A 111 -4.89 -11.72 -3.20
N THR A 112 -4.11 -10.77 -2.67
CA THR A 112 -2.93 -11.07 -1.86
C THR A 112 -3.29 -11.87 -0.62
N LEU A 113 -4.22 -11.40 0.20
CA LEU A 113 -4.61 -12.11 1.42
C LEU A 113 -5.28 -13.45 1.13
N SER A 114 -6.08 -13.53 0.06
CA SER A 114 -6.69 -14.79 -0.37
C SER A 114 -5.64 -15.80 -0.81
N ALA A 115 -4.63 -15.39 -1.57
CA ALA A 115 -3.53 -16.26 -1.98
C ALA A 115 -2.66 -16.69 -0.79
N MET A 116 -2.52 -15.83 0.24
CA MET A 116 -1.87 -16.20 1.51
C MET A 116 -2.68 -17.21 2.35
N GLY A 117 -3.93 -17.50 1.97
CA GLY A 117 -4.78 -18.49 2.66
C GLY A 117 -5.82 -17.92 3.61
N ALA A 118 -5.91 -16.60 3.76
CA ALA A 118 -6.89 -15.94 4.60
C ALA A 118 -8.25 -15.79 3.91
N VAL A 119 -9.29 -15.55 4.71
CA VAL A 119 -10.57 -15.00 4.23
C VAL A 119 -10.45 -13.48 4.22
N ALA A 120 -10.08 -12.93 3.07
CA ALA A 120 -9.98 -11.48 2.89
C ALA A 120 -11.34 -10.83 3.13
N THR A 121 -11.41 -9.88 4.07
CA THR A 121 -12.67 -9.24 4.51
C THR A 121 -12.55 -7.73 4.30
N PRO A 122 -13.01 -7.20 3.14
CA PRO A 122 -12.91 -5.78 2.83
C PRO A 122 -13.81 -4.96 3.75
N LEU A 123 -13.25 -3.99 4.45
CA LEU A 123 -13.96 -3.02 5.28
C LEU A 123 -13.31 -1.63 5.16
N PRO A 124 -14.09 -0.54 5.20
CA PRO A 124 -13.57 0.81 5.32
C PRO A 124 -12.63 0.95 6.52
N TRP A 125 -11.61 1.82 6.38
CA TRP A 125 -10.61 1.98 7.44
C TRP A 125 -11.24 2.38 8.78
N GLY A 126 -12.20 3.30 8.76
CA GLY A 126 -12.88 3.78 9.97
C GLY A 126 -13.65 2.71 10.76
N GLU A 127 -13.97 1.56 10.13
CA GLU A 127 -14.66 0.43 10.76
C GLU A 127 -13.70 -0.63 11.31
N THR A 128 -12.41 -0.55 10.98
CA THR A 128 -11.44 -1.62 11.27
C THR A 128 -11.29 -1.91 12.75
N LEU A 129 -11.11 -0.88 13.57
CA LEU A 129 -10.90 -1.07 15.01
C LEU A 129 -12.12 -1.72 15.69
N SER A 130 -13.31 -1.25 15.36
CA SER A 130 -14.55 -1.82 15.92
C SER A 130 -14.78 -3.25 15.45
N ALA A 131 -14.49 -3.57 14.19
CA ALA A 131 -14.61 -4.92 13.67
C ALA A 131 -13.65 -5.91 14.35
N VAL A 132 -12.43 -5.49 14.65
CA VAL A 132 -11.46 -6.28 15.43
C VAL A 132 -11.94 -6.48 16.86
N GLN A 133 -12.38 -5.41 17.53
CA GLN A 133 -12.85 -5.48 18.92
C GLN A 133 -14.10 -6.34 19.10
N GLN A 134 -15.00 -6.32 18.11
CA GLN A 134 -16.23 -7.11 18.13
C GLN A 134 -16.05 -8.55 17.60
N GLY A 135 -14.85 -8.91 17.13
CA GLY A 135 -14.56 -10.24 16.60
C GLY A 135 -15.23 -10.51 15.22
N VAL A 136 -15.60 -9.46 14.49
CA VAL A 136 -16.08 -9.58 13.10
C VAL A 136 -14.96 -10.08 12.20
N VAL A 137 -13.72 -9.66 12.50
CA VAL A 137 -12.49 -10.15 11.89
C VAL A 137 -11.51 -10.65 12.95
N ASP A 138 -10.67 -11.62 12.59
CA ASP A 138 -9.65 -12.21 13.46
C ASP A 138 -8.36 -11.39 13.52
N GLY A 139 -8.23 -10.43 12.61
CA GLY A 139 -7.08 -9.56 12.48
C GLY A 139 -7.22 -8.61 11.29
N LEU A 140 -6.14 -7.92 11.04
CA LEU A 140 -5.98 -6.99 9.91
C LEU A 140 -4.56 -7.11 9.37
N GLU A 141 -4.30 -6.44 8.27
CA GLU A 141 -2.96 -6.19 7.77
C GLU A 141 -2.63 -4.70 7.85
N GLY A 142 -1.39 -4.37 8.15
CA GLY A 142 -0.93 -2.99 8.31
C GLY A 142 0.52 -2.92 8.77
N SER A 143 1.08 -1.71 8.78
CA SER A 143 2.43 -1.47 9.31
C SER A 143 2.42 -1.25 10.82
N GLU A 144 3.60 -1.23 11.43
CA GLU A 144 3.80 -0.86 12.84
C GLU A 144 3.27 0.56 13.12
N PHE A 145 3.50 1.48 12.19
CA PHE A 145 3.00 2.86 12.27
C PHE A 145 1.47 2.93 12.22
N THR A 146 0.86 2.07 11.41
CA THR A 146 -0.59 1.92 11.38
C THR A 146 -1.12 1.39 12.71
N ASN A 147 -0.44 0.37 13.27
CA ASN A 147 -0.84 -0.26 14.53
C ASN A 147 -0.78 0.74 15.70
N ILE A 148 0.32 1.50 15.82
CA ILE A 148 0.46 2.48 16.91
C ILE A 148 -0.50 3.67 16.71
N GLY A 149 -0.59 4.22 15.51
CA GLY A 149 -1.39 5.41 15.22
C GLY A 149 -2.91 5.21 15.39
N THR A 150 -3.39 3.99 15.21
CA THR A 150 -4.83 3.64 15.35
C THR A 150 -5.13 2.86 16.61
N LYS A 151 -4.12 2.62 17.44
CA LYS A 151 -4.24 1.91 18.71
C LYS A 151 -4.86 0.50 18.60
N VAL A 152 -4.67 -0.16 17.46
CA VAL A 152 -5.15 -1.53 17.24
C VAL A 152 -4.59 -2.47 18.32
N TYR A 153 -3.40 -2.17 18.83
CA TYR A 153 -2.79 -2.89 19.95
C TYR A 153 -3.60 -2.85 21.25
N GLU A 154 -4.58 -1.96 21.42
CA GLU A 154 -5.48 -1.97 22.58
C GLU A 154 -6.51 -3.11 22.51
N GLY A 155 -6.72 -3.66 21.30
CA GLY A 155 -7.60 -4.80 21.05
C GLY A 155 -6.95 -6.17 21.30
N PRO A 156 -7.62 -7.26 20.88
CA PRO A 156 -7.14 -8.62 21.07
C PRO A 156 -5.99 -9.03 20.13
N THR A 157 -5.69 -8.23 19.10
CA THR A 157 -4.68 -8.52 18.08
C THR A 157 -3.29 -8.12 18.55
N LYS A 158 -2.63 -9.01 19.28
CA LYS A 158 -1.33 -8.76 19.92
C LYS A 158 -0.14 -9.41 19.19
N ASN A 159 -0.36 -10.11 18.08
CA ASN A 159 0.72 -10.77 17.35
C ASN A 159 0.89 -10.10 15.98
N VAL A 160 2.11 -9.68 15.70
CA VAL A 160 2.53 -9.15 14.40
C VAL A 160 3.44 -10.17 13.75
N ALA A 161 2.96 -10.78 12.68
CA ALA A 161 3.75 -11.68 11.84
C ALA A 161 4.42 -10.86 10.72
N ASN A 162 5.75 -10.84 10.70
CA ASN A 162 6.58 -10.02 9.80
C ASN A 162 6.55 -10.54 8.36
N THR A 163 5.37 -10.57 7.76
CA THR A 163 5.18 -11.05 6.39
C THR A 163 5.71 -10.07 5.34
N ARG A 164 5.71 -8.76 5.63
CA ARG A 164 6.13 -7.70 4.72
C ARG A 164 5.54 -7.86 3.31
N HIS A 165 4.29 -8.30 3.26
CA HIS A 165 3.65 -8.78 2.03
C HIS A 165 3.27 -7.66 1.06
N ILE A 166 3.09 -6.42 1.52
CA ILE A 166 2.88 -5.24 0.69
C ILE A 166 3.67 -4.07 1.27
N LEU A 167 4.24 -3.22 0.42
CA LEU A 167 4.77 -1.92 0.83
C LEU A 167 3.61 -0.93 0.93
N GLY A 168 3.32 -0.47 2.14
CA GLY A 168 2.27 0.51 2.39
C GLY A 168 2.68 1.91 1.99
N THR A 169 1.97 2.48 1.03
CA THR A 169 2.22 3.84 0.51
C THR A 169 0.91 4.58 0.28
N CYS A 170 0.97 5.90 0.28
CA CYS A 170 -0.05 6.76 -0.30
C CYS A 170 0.54 7.52 -1.48
N GLY A 171 -0.27 7.67 -2.51
CA GLY A 171 -0.04 8.62 -3.57
C GLY A 171 -0.87 9.88 -3.39
N VAL A 172 -0.50 10.93 -4.09
CA VAL A 172 -1.20 12.23 -4.10
C VAL A 172 -1.66 12.52 -5.51
N TYR A 173 -2.94 12.76 -5.67
CA TYR A 173 -3.59 12.86 -6.97
C TYR A 173 -4.43 14.11 -7.08
N ILE A 174 -4.40 14.73 -8.26
CA ILE A 174 -5.27 15.84 -8.65
C ILE A 174 -5.81 15.59 -10.05
N SER A 175 -6.99 16.11 -10.36
CA SER A 175 -7.50 16.06 -11.74
C SER A 175 -6.58 16.80 -12.70
N THR A 176 -6.28 16.20 -13.86
CA THR A 176 -5.53 16.88 -14.93
C THR A 176 -6.21 18.17 -15.38
N LYS A 177 -7.56 18.18 -15.38
CA LYS A 177 -8.35 19.39 -15.67
C LYS A 177 -8.05 20.51 -14.67
N VAL A 178 -8.15 20.20 -13.36
CA VAL A 178 -7.86 21.19 -12.31
C VAL A 178 -6.40 21.61 -12.33
N TRP A 179 -5.49 20.65 -12.55
CA TRP A 179 -4.06 20.93 -12.65
C TRP A 179 -3.75 21.92 -13.76
N SER A 180 -4.36 21.79 -14.94
CA SER A 180 -4.16 22.70 -16.09
C SER A 180 -4.66 24.11 -15.83
N GLU A 181 -5.58 24.33 -14.89
CA GLU A 181 -6.07 25.65 -14.49
C GLU A 181 -5.12 26.38 -13.51
N ILE A 182 -4.18 25.64 -12.89
CA ILE A 182 -3.20 26.20 -11.96
C ILE A 182 -2.06 26.85 -12.77
N PRO A 183 -1.70 28.14 -12.53
CA PRO A 183 -0.56 28.74 -13.22
C PRO A 183 0.74 27.97 -12.98
N GLU A 184 1.57 27.81 -14.03
CA GLU A 184 2.81 27.00 -14.03
C GLU A 184 3.73 27.26 -12.82
N LYS A 185 3.88 28.54 -12.43
CA LYS A 185 4.69 28.91 -11.25
C LYS A 185 4.20 28.25 -9.96
N TYR A 186 2.89 28.04 -9.81
CA TYR A 186 2.31 27.37 -8.64
C TYR A 186 2.34 25.85 -8.81
N GLN A 187 2.20 25.33 -10.03
CA GLN A 187 2.41 23.90 -10.29
C GLN A 187 3.81 23.47 -9.87
N ALA A 188 4.84 24.27 -10.21
CA ALA A 188 6.22 23.98 -9.82
C ALA A 188 6.40 23.96 -8.27
N ILE A 189 5.80 24.93 -7.56
CA ILE A 189 5.84 24.99 -6.10
C ILE A 189 5.13 23.76 -5.49
N ILE A 190 3.94 23.44 -5.96
CA ILE A 190 3.16 22.30 -5.47
C ILE A 190 3.96 21.00 -5.66
N GLN A 191 4.53 20.78 -6.84
CA GLN A 191 5.30 19.58 -7.14
C GLN A 191 6.56 19.47 -6.25
N ASP A 192 7.28 20.59 -6.06
CA ASP A 192 8.46 20.65 -5.21
C ASP A 192 8.13 20.34 -3.74
N GLU A 193 7.05 20.92 -3.20
CA GLU A 193 6.64 20.69 -1.82
C GLU A 193 6.18 19.26 -1.58
N PHE A 194 5.46 18.61 -2.51
CA PHE A 194 5.14 17.19 -2.40
C PHE A 194 6.39 16.31 -2.48
N SER A 195 7.35 16.63 -3.35
CA SER A 195 8.63 15.93 -3.43
C SER A 195 9.43 16.02 -2.12
N LYS A 196 9.50 17.20 -1.52
CA LYS A 196 10.12 17.38 -0.19
C LYS A 196 9.40 16.58 0.89
N GLY A 197 8.06 16.57 0.86
CA GLY A 197 7.22 15.81 1.78
C GLY A 197 7.47 14.30 1.69
N GLU A 198 7.61 13.76 0.49
CA GLU A 198 7.95 12.34 0.26
C GLU A 198 9.29 11.97 0.89
N HIS A 199 10.34 12.76 0.64
CA HIS A 199 11.66 12.52 1.24
C HIS A 199 11.62 12.60 2.76
N HIS A 200 10.97 13.63 3.30
CA HIS A 200 10.82 13.79 4.75
C HIS A 200 10.12 12.60 5.38
N MET A 201 9.05 12.08 4.75
CA MET A 201 8.31 10.92 5.26
C MET A 201 9.19 9.67 5.35
N VAL A 202 10.00 9.39 4.32
CA VAL A 202 10.90 8.22 4.31
C VAL A 202 11.95 8.33 5.42
N GLU A 203 12.57 9.51 5.61
CA GLU A 203 13.55 9.73 6.67
C GLU A 203 12.91 9.63 8.07
N LEU A 204 11.72 10.17 8.23
CA LEU A 204 10.95 10.09 9.48
C LEU A 204 10.68 8.63 9.84
N LEU A 205 10.20 7.83 8.90
CA LEU A 205 9.95 6.40 9.11
C LEU A 205 11.22 5.66 9.53
N LYS A 206 12.33 5.86 8.79
CA LYS A 206 13.61 5.23 9.11
C LYS A 206 14.07 5.58 10.52
N SER A 207 13.92 6.84 10.92
CA SER A 207 14.36 7.32 12.25
C SER A 207 13.46 6.85 13.39
N GLN A 208 12.16 6.69 13.16
CA GLN A 208 11.18 6.37 14.21
C GLN A 208 10.88 4.89 14.37
N HIS A 209 11.15 4.05 13.35
CA HIS A 209 10.75 2.64 13.33
C HIS A 209 11.13 1.87 14.61
N GLY A 210 12.38 1.97 15.06
CA GLY A 210 12.83 1.28 16.26
C GLY A 210 12.12 1.74 17.55
N GLY A 211 11.74 3.01 17.62
CA GLY A 211 10.96 3.56 18.73
C GLY A 211 9.53 3.02 18.74
N VAL A 212 8.88 3.01 17.59
CA VAL A 212 7.51 2.50 17.42
C VAL A 212 7.41 1.02 17.76
N VAL A 213 8.37 0.20 17.33
CA VAL A 213 8.43 -1.22 17.68
C VAL A 213 8.52 -1.41 19.19
N LYS A 214 9.44 -0.72 19.87
CA LYS A 214 9.59 -0.79 21.34
C LYS A 214 8.33 -0.34 22.09
N GLU A 215 7.66 0.68 21.58
CA GLU A 215 6.41 1.17 22.17
C GLU A 215 5.30 0.11 22.03
N LEU A 216 5.14 -0.50 20.86
CA LEU A 216 4.20 -1.60 20.66
C LEU A 216 4.51 -2.80 21.57
N GLU A 217 5.79 -3.17 21.71
CA GLU A 217 6.22 -4.24 22.63
C GLU A 217 5.87 -3.91 24.08
N SER A 218 6.01 -2.63 24.50
CA SER A 218 5.63 -2.20 25.86
C SER A 218 4.13 -2.33 26.12
N HIS A 219 3.30 -2.32 25.07
CA HIS A 219 1.87 -2.58 25.12
C HIS A 219 1.51 -4.08 24.96
N GLY A 220 2.51 -4.96 24.98
CA GLY A 220 2.33 -6.42 24.91
C GLY A 220 2.16 -6.97 23.51
N VAL A 221 2.46 -6.17 22.47
CA VAL A 221 2.53 -6.67 21.09
C VAL A 221 3.78 -7.54 20.93
N LYS A 222 3.62 -8.66 20.25
CA LYS A 222 4.70 -9.63 19.98
C LYS A 222 4.95 -9.70 18.49
N PHE A 223 6.18 -9.54 18.08
CA PHE A 223 6.62 -9.70 16.70
C PHE A 223 7.21 -11.09 16.50
N ASN A 224 6.92 -11.71 15.37
CA ASN A 224 7.54 -12.98 14.99
C ASN A 224 7.86 -13.02 13.51
N GLU A 225 8.96 -13.70 13.19
CA GLU A 225 9.32 -14.04 11.83
C GLU A 225 8.41 -15.15 11.29
N VAL A 226 8.28 -15.17 9.97
CA VAL A 226 7.45 -16.13 9.22
C VAL A 226 8.30 -16.95 8.26
N ASP A 227 7.76 -18.06 7.76
CA ASP A 227 8.30 -18.75 6.60
C ASP A 227 8.06 -17.91 5.33
N GLY A 228 8.98 -16.98 5.07
CA GLY A 228 8.88 -16.04 3.94
C GLY A 228 8.92 -16.74 2.59
N GLU A 229 9.51 -17.94 2.49
CA GLU A 229 9.53 -18.73 1.26
C GLU A 229 8.15 -19.33 0.97
N ALA A 230 7.52 -19.92 1.98
CA ALA A 230 6.16 -20.45 1.86
C ALA A 230 5.15 -19.35 1.47
N PHE A 231 5.27 -18.14 2.03
CA PHE A 231 4.43 -17.01 1.63
C PHE A 231 4.70 -16.55 0.20
N ARG A 232 5.98 -16.47 -0.23
CA ARG A 232 6.30 -16.14 -1.63
C ARG A 232 5.75 -17.17 -2.61
N ASP A 233 5.85 -18.45 -2.28
CA ASP A 233 5.31 -19.51 -3.13
C ASP A 233 3.79 -19.41 -3.27
N ALA A 234 3.07 -19.10 -2.19
CA ALA A 234 1.63 -18.88 -2.22
C ALA A 234 1.24 -17.67 -3.09
N LEU A 235 2.11 -16.66 -3.19
CA LEU A 235 1.86 -15.41 -3.93
C LEU A 235 2.32 -15.45 -5.39
N LYS A 236 3.13 -16.43 -5.81
CA LYS A 236 3.61 -16.58 -7.21
C LYS A 236 2.49 -16.51 -8.27
N PRO A 237 1.29 -17.10 -8.05
CA PRO A 237 0.19 -17.01 -9.03
C PRO A 237 -0.31 -15.58 -9.30
N LEU A 238 0.04 -14.60 -8.47
CA LEU A 238 -0.35 -13.20 -8.65
C LEU A 238 0.59 -12.40 -9.56
N TYR A 239 1.77 -12.94 -9.89
CA TYR A 239 2.74 -12.30 -10.80
C TYR A 239 2.42 -12.65 -12.26
N VAL A 240 1.15 -12.50 -12.65
CA VAL A 240 0.69 -12.73 -14.02
C VAL A 240 0.05 -11.46 -14.56
N GLU A 241 0.31 -11.22 -15.85
CA GLU A 241 -0.31 -10.09 -16.53
C GLU A 241 -1.81 -10.28 -16.61
N GLN A 242 -2.52 -9.23 -16.27
CA GLN A 242 -3.98 -9.16 -16.34
C GLN A 242 -4.38 -8.35 -17.57
N GLU A 243 -5.64 -8.46 -17.96
CA GLU A 243 -6.20 -7.69 -19.07
C GLU A 243 -5.92 -6.18 -18.90
N GLY A 244 -5.48 -5.55 -19.96
CA GLY A 244 -5.13 -4.12 -20.00
C GLY A 244 -3.74 -3.76 -19.49
N MET A 245 -2.97 -4.70 -18.94
CA MET A 245 -1.56 -4.47 -18.62
C MET A 245 -0.71 -4.40 -19.88
N THR A 246 0.36 -3.62 -19.81
CA THR A 246 1.42 -3.62 -20.83
C THR A 246 2.10 -4.98 -20.87
N PRO A 247 2.18 -5.65 -22.05
CA PRO A 247 2.89 -6.91 -22.18
C PRO A 247 4.34 -6.80 -21.69
N GLY A 248 4.75 -7.72 -20.81
CA GLY A 248 6.08 -7.74 -20.22
C GLY A 248 6.29 -6.80 -19.02
N VAL A 249 5.23 -6.15 -18.49
CA VAL A 249 5.34 -5.19 -17.38
C VAL A 249 5.98 -5.80 -16.13
N PHE A 250 5.61 -7.02 -15.74
CA PHE A 250 6.24 -7.71 -14.60
C PHE A 250 7.73 -7.97 -14.86
N GLN A 251 8.09 -8.43 -16.07
CA GLN A 251 9.47 -8.68 -16.42
C GLN A 251 10.29 -7.38 -16.40
N ALA A 252 9.73 -6.28 -16.89
CA ALA A 252 10.39 -4.96 -16.85
C ALA A 252 10.62 -4.50 -15.40
N ILE A 253 9.64 -4.65 -14.51
CA ILE A 253 9.76 -4.33 -13.09
C ILE A 253 10.85 -5.19 -12.42
N PHE A 254 10.82 -6.51 -12.62
CA PHE A 254 11.82 -7.42 -12.04
C PHE A 254 13.23 -7.08 -12.53
N THR A 255 13.39 -6.84 -13.83
CA THR A 255 14.70 -6.44 -14.40
C THR A 255 15.20 -5.13 -13.79
N ALA A 256 14.33 -4.14 -13.66
CA ALA A 256 14.68 -2.87 -13.02
C ALA A 256 15.10 -3.05 -11.56
N LEU A 257 14.35 -3.85 -10.78
CA LEU A 257 14.66 -4.13 -9.38
C LEU A 257 15.96 -4.92 -9.22
N ASP A 258 16.22 -5.92 -10.08
CA ASP A 258 17.46 -6.70 -10.03
C ASP A 258 18.69 -5.86 -10.36
N ALA A 259 18.56 -4.86 -11.23
CA ALA A 259 19.63 -3.89 -11.51
C ALA A 259 19.90 -2.91 -10.34
N MET A 260 18.99 -2.80 -9.37
CA MET A 260 19.11 -1.93 -8.18
C MET A 260 19.66 -2.66 -6.96
N ARG A 261 19.67 -3.99 -7.01
CA ARG A 261 20.11 -4.92 -5.94
C ARG A 261 21.59 -5.26 -6.08
#